data_1e7ae49351034e932d749afae8e54196
#
_entry.id   1e7ae49351034e932d749afae8e54196
#
_cell.length_a   1.000
_cell.length_b   1.000
_cell.length_c   1.000
_cell.angle_alpha   90.00
_cell.angle_beta   90.00
_cell.angle_gamma   90.00
#
_symmetry.space_group_name_H-M   'P 1'
#
loop_
_entity.id
_entity.type
_entity.pdbx_description
1 polymer ?
#
loop_
_entity_poly.entity_id
_entity_poly.type
_entity_poly.pdbx_seq_one_letter_code
_entity_poly.pdbx_strand_id
1 'polypeptide(L)'
;MAVNLAYGPYGSGHDHPDRLTITVHALGQVICPDAGSWGYENPMHLTWANQTVAHNTVSIDGLSQEPQGRSRSIWAGERGEQRVFGVLRLFHAGDHLKAARATCDTAYEGGRLDRTVCL
;
A
#
# COMPACT_ATOMS: atom_id res chain seq x y z
N MET A 1 13.13 -1.62 -17.05
CA MET A 1 12.35 -0.98 -15.98
C MET A 1 11.32 -1.97 -15.47
N ALA A 2 11.07 -1.99 -14.17
CA ALA A 2 10.01 -2.77 -13.53
C ALA A 2 9.30 -1.92 -12.49
N VAL A 3 7.98 -2.10 -12.36
CA VAL A 3 7.18 -1.47 -11.32
C VAL A 3 6.42 -2.55 -10.57
N ASN A 4 6.52 -2.53 -9.26
CA ASN A 4 5.66 -3.31 -8.38
C ASN A 4 4.49 -2.42 -7.95
N LEU A 5 3.27 -2.92 -8.05
CA LEU A 5 2.04 -2.30 -7.53
C LEU A 5 1.45 -3.22 -6.46
N ALA A 6 1.49 -2.80 -5.22
CA ALA A 6 0.91 -3.56 -4.11
C ALA A 6 -0.56 -3.19 -3.93
N TYR A 7 -1.46 -4.18 -4.04
CA TYR A 7 -2.91 -3.94 -3.97
C TYR A 7 -3.66 -4.92 -3.06
N GLY A 8 -3.00 -5.96 -2.61
CA GLY A 8 -3.60 -7.04 -1.83
C GLY A 8 -4.35 -6.58 -0.56
N PRO A 9 -4.89 -7.54 0.19
CA PRO A 9 -5.52 -7.25 1.47
C PRO A 9 -4.49 -6.78 2.51
N TYR A 10 -4.97 -6.08 3.53
CA TYR A 10 -4.14 -5.75 4.69
C TYR A 10 -3.80 -7.03 5.49
N GLY A 11 -2.51 -7.27 5.68
CA GLY A 11 -1.97 -8.52 6.22
C GLY A 11 -1.83 -8.57 7.75
N SER A 12 -2.44 -7.64 8.49
CA SER A 12 -2.37 -7.53 9.95
C SER A 12 -1.06 -6.98 10.52
N GLY A 13 -0.60 -7.46 11.68
CA GLY A 13 0.39 -6.83 12.54
C GLY A 13 1.76 -6.46 11.95
N HIS A 14 2.14 -7.01 10.81
CA HIS A 14 3.40 -6.71 10.13
C HIS A 14 3.22 -5.92 8.84
N ASP A 15 2.00 -5.63 8.45
CA ASP A 15 1.68 -4.88 7.25
C ASP A 15 1.53 -3.39 7.54
N HIS A 16 1.68 -2.56 6.51
CA HIS A 16 1.57 -1.11 6.60
C HIS A 16 0.31 -0.60 5.88
N PRO A 17 -0.24 0.56 6.26
CA PRO A 17 -1.38 1.17 5.58
C PRO A 17 -0.95 1.85 4.28
N ASP A 18 -0.60 1.04 3.28
CA ASP A 18 0.09 1.44 2.06
C ASP A 18 -0.56 0.92 0.78
N ARG A 19 -1.87 0.66 0.82
CA ARG A 19 -2.59 0.14 -0.37
C ARG A 19 -2.35 1.01 -1.58
N LEU A 20 -2.14 0.35 -2.73
CA LEU A 20 -1.76 0.91 -4.00
C LEU A 20 -0.39 1.61 -4.00
N THR A 21 0.51 1.24 -3.08
CA THR A 21 1.90 1.69 -3.13
C THR A 21 2.62 1.12 -4.35
N ILE A 22 3.60 1.86 -4.84
CA ILE A 22 4.47 1.42 -5.94
C ILE A 22 5.94 1.42 -5.51
N THR A 23 6.69 0.50 -6.08
CA THR A 23 8.16 0.51 -6.06
C THR A 23 8.66 0.45 -7.49
N VAL A 24 9.60 1.31 -7.85
CA VAL A 24 10.12 1.43 -9.22
C VAL A 24 11.59 1.04 -9.27
N HIS A 25 11.91 0.12 -10.17
CA HIS A 25 13.26 -0.29 -10.50
C HIS A 25 13.60 0.12 -11.94
N ALA A 26 14.64 0.91 -12.13
CA ALA A 26 15.13 1.25 -13.45
C ALA A 26 16.63 1.55 -13.40
N LEU A 27 17.32 1.45 -14.54
CA LEU A 27 18.73 1.76 -14.68
C LEU A 27 19.63 1.00 -13.67
N GLY A 28 19.25 -0.24 -13.34
CA GLY A 28 20.01 -1.08 -12.42
C GLY A 28 19.82 -0.77 -10.93
N GLN A 29 18.91 0.13 -10.57
CA GLN A 29 18.67 0.55 -9.17
C GLN A 29 17.21 0.77 -8.86
N VAL A 30 16.89 0.84 -7.56
CA VAL A 30 15.57 1.27 -7.09
C VAL A 30 15.49 2.79 -7.19
N ILE A 31 14.58 3.29 -8.01
CA ILE A 31 14.38 4.74 -8.20
C ILE A 31 13.36 5.29 -7.22
N CYS A 32 12.32 4.50 -6.94
CA CYS A 32 11.28 4.86 -6.00
C CYS A 32 11.22 3.76 -4.92
N PRO A 33 12.08 3.85 -3.89
CA PRO A 33 12.09 2.89 -2.80
C PRO A 33 10.88 3.08 -1.89
N ASP A 34 10.46 2.01 -1.24
CA ASP A 34 9.60 2.08 -0.07
C ASP A 34 10.47 2.27 1.18
N ALA A 35 9.95 2.97 2.20
CA ALA A 35 10.68 3.22 3.44
C ALA A 35 10.97 1.93 4.23
N GLY A 36 10.21 0.88 3.97
CA GLY A 36 10.34 -0.40 4.60
C GLY A 36 9.94 -0.39 6.08
N SER A 37 10.25 -1.50 6.75
CA SER A 37 9.98 -1.68 8.17
C SER A 37 11.22 -1.34 8.99
N TRP A 38 11.03 -0.57 10.05
CA TRP A 38 12.03 -0.28 11.05
C TRP A 38 11.83 -1.21 12.26
N GLY A 39 12.84 -1.38 13.09
CA GLY A 39 12.68 -2.18 14.31
C GLY A 39 11.55 -1.64 15.20
N TYR A 40 10.72 -2.53 15.72
CA TYR A 40 9.54 -2.18 16.52
C TYR A 40 9.85 -1.33 17.74
N GLU A 41 11.07 -1.39 18.25
CA GLU A 41 11.57 -0.58 19.37
C GLU A 41 11.93 0.85 18.96
N ASN A 42 12.05 1.12 17.65
CA ASN A 42 12.35 2.44 17.17
C ASN A 42 11.10 3.32 17.21
N PRO A 43 11.11 4.46 17.91
CA PRO A 43 9.95 5.35 17.98
C PRO A 43 9.42 5.76 16.59
N MET A 44 10.28 5.89 15.59
CA MET A 44 9.90 6.22 14.23
C MET A 44 9.15 5.10 13.51
N HIS A 45 9.17 3.88 14.04
CA HIS A 45 8.39 2.79 13.42
C HIS A 45 6.89 3.13 13.41
N LEU A 46 6.35 3.53 14.55
CA LEU A 46 4.92 3.84 14.67
C LEU A 46 4.56 5.26 14.22
N THR A 47 5.48 6.21 14.43
CA THR A 47 5.18 7.62 14.16
C THR A 47 5.38 8.03 12.71
N TRP A 48 6.16 7.27 11.95
CA TRP A 48 6.44 7.58 10.55
C TRP A 48 6.45 6.36 9.64
N ALA A 49 7.35 5.38 9.86
CA ALA A 49 7.53 4.28 8.91
C ALA A 49 6.25 3.45 8.70
N ASN A 50 5.44 3.33 9.73
CA ASN A 50 4.16 2.63 9.69
C ASN A 50 2.97 3.60 9.49
N GLN A 51 3.18 4.65 8.68
CA GLN A 51 2.14 5.60 8.28
C GLN A 51 2.11 5.71 6.76
N THR A 52 0.93 5.92 6.17
CA THR A 52 0.77 6.02 4.71
C THR A 52 1.71 7.04 4.07
N VAL A 53 2.02 8.13 4.76
CA VAL A 53 2.90 9.19 4.27
C VAL A 53 4.33 8.72 4.02
N ALA A 54 4.76 7.61 4.63
CA ALA A 54 6.10 7.03 4.42
C ALA A 54 6.18 6.15 3.17
N HIS A 55 5.06 5.90 2.49
CA HIS A 55 4.96 5.01 1.35
C HIS A 55 4.63 5.76 0.06
N ASN A 56 4.91 5.12 -1.07
CA ASN A 56 4.67 5.68 -2.41
C ASN A 56 3.21 5.53 -2.84
N THR A 57 2.29 5.97 -1.98
CA THR A 57 0.85 5.91 -2.21
C THR A 57 0.18 7.25 -1.85
N VAL A 58 -1.14 7.30 -1.91
CA VAL A 58 -1.91 8.52 -1.68
C VAL A 58 -2.32 8.62 -0.23
N SER A 59 -2.03 9.78 0.40
CA SER A 59 -2.63 10.22 1.65
C SER A 59 -3.79 11.16 1.34
N ILE A 60 -4.90 11.06 2.08
CA ILE A 60 -6.04 11.98 2.00
C ILE A 60 -6.10 12.74 3.32
N ASP A 61 -6.14 14.08 3.24
CA ASP A 61 -6.20 15.01 4.39
C ASP A 61 -5.10 14.79 5.44
N GLY A 62 -3.94 14.28 5.01
CA GLY A 62 -2.82 13.96 5.92
C GLY A 62 -3.06 12.75 6.82
N LEU A 63 -4.13 12.00 6.59
CA LEU A 63 -4.47 10.81 7.35
C LEU A 63 -3.80 9.57 6.74
N SER A 64 -3.49 8.61 7.60
CA SER A 64 -3.13 7.26 7.15
C SER A 64 -4.36 6.48 6.71
N GLN A 65 -4.15 5.55 5.77
CA GLN A 65 -5.15 4.57 5.37
C GLN A 65 -5.58 3.70 6.56
N GLU A 66 -6.79 3.18 6.51
CA GLU A 66 -7.23 2.16 7.45
C GLU A 66 -6.44 0.83 7.28
N PRO A 67 -6.30 0.04 8.34
CA PRO A 67 -6.67 0.32 9.72
C PRO A 67 -5.66 1.24 10.40
N GLN A 68 -6.14 2.22 11.15
CA GLN A 68 -5.30 3.15 11.91
C GLN A 68 -5.16 2.74 13.38
N GLY A 69 -4.01 3.04 13.97
CA GLY A 69 -3.78 2.95 15.40
C GLY A 69 -4.19 1.61 16.03
N ARG A 70 -5.05 1.66 17.05
CA ARG A 70 -5.48 0.48 17.82
C ARG A 70 -6.34 -0.51 17.01
N SER A 71 -6.96 -0.09 15.93
CA SER A 71 -7.74 -1.01 15.11
C SER A 71 -6.87 -2.07 14.42
N ARG A 72 -5.56 -1.86 14.34
CA ARG A 72 -4.60 -2.86 13.87
C ARG A 72 -4.49 -4.08 14.76
N SER A 73 -4.62 -3.91 16.09
CA SER A 73 -4.52 -5.03 17.04
C SER A 73 -5.78 -5.89 17.06
N ILE A 74 -6.93 -5.33 16.74
CA ILE A 74 -8.21 -6.04 16.69
C ILE A 74 -8.24 -7.02 15.50
N TRP A 75 -7.47 -6.74 14.46
CA TRP A 75 -7.35 -7.58 13.28
C TRP A 75 -6.62 -8.90 13.50
N ALA A 76 -5.72 -8.95 14.47
CA ALA A 76 -4.95 -10.16 14.77
C ALA A 76 -5.80 -11.26 15.43
N GLY A 77 -7.01 -10.98 15.88
CA GLY A 77 -7.80 -11.90 16.71
C GLY A 77 -9.17 -12.32 16.17
N GLU A 78 -9.78 -11.56 15.28
CA GLU A 78 -11.15 -11.83 14.84
C GLU A 78 -11.21 -12.25 13.38
N ARG A 79 -11.39 -13.56 13.20
CA ARG A 79 -11.87 -14.25 12.00
C ARG A 79 -12.03 -13.42 10.71
N GLY A 80 -10.97 -13.38 9.91
CA GLY A 80 -11.11 -13.52 8.46
C GLY A 80 -11.73 -12.41 7.64
N GLU A 81 -12.27 -11.36 8.19
CA GLU A 81 -12.79 -10.24 7.42
C GLU A 81 -11.70 -9.19 7.22
N GLN A 82 -10.95 -9.35 6.15
CA GLN A 82 -10.03 -8.32 5.69
C GLN A 82 -10.85 -7.13 5.18
N ARG A 83 -10.96 -6.08 6.01
CA ARG A 83 -11.77 -4.91 5.70
C ARG A 83 -11.09 -3.95 4.73
N VAL A 84 -9.76 -3.95 4.68
CA VAL A 84 -8.99 -3.07 3.80
C VAL A 84 -8.27 -3.90 2.76
N PHE A 85 -8.65 -3.76 1.52
CA PHE A 85 -8.05 -4.47 0.39
C PHE A 85 -8.18 -3.70 -0.91
N GLY A 86 -7.15 -3.84 -1.74
CA GLY A 86 -7.22 -3.40 -3.12
C GLY A 86 -7.65 -4.54 -4.04
N VAL A 87 -8.22 -4.18 -5.17
CA VAL A 87 -8.69 -5.10 -6.20
C VAL A 87 -7.99 -4.79 -7.51
N LEU A 88 -7.33 -5.78 -8.09
CA LEU A 88 -6.77 -5.66 -9.44
C LEU A 88 -7.92 -5.58 -10.45
N ARG A 89 -7.94 -4.52 -11.24
CA ARG A 89 -8.99 -4.26 -12.25
C ARG A 89 -8.54 -4.52 -13.66
N LEU A 90 -7.24 -4.34 -13.93
CA LEU A 90 -6.64 -4.57 -15.23
C LEU A 90 -5.21 -5.08 -15.03
N PHE A 91 -4.85 -6.06 -15.82
CA PHE A 91 -3.46 -6.44 -16.04
C PHE A 91 -3.26 -6.75 -17.52
N HIS A 92 -2.28 -6.09 -18.12
CA HIS A 92 -1.88 -6.31 -19.50
C HIS A 92 -0.36 -6.38 -19.59
N ALA A 93 0.16 -7.40 -20.25
CA ALA A 93 1.60 -7.60 -20.44
C ALA A 93 1.90 -7.89 -21.92
N GLY A 94 1.76 -6.87 -22.77
CA GLY A 94 2.12 -6.92 -24.18
C GLY A 94 3.56 -6.49 -24.45
N ASP A 95 4.00 -6.67 -25.68
CA ASP A 95 5.37 -6.33 -26.10
C ASP A 95 5.62 -4.82 -26.14
N HIS A 96 4.61 -4.03 -26.45
CA HIS A 96 4.72 -2.57 -26.62
C HIS A 96 4.08 -1.78 -25.47
N LEU A 97 3.25 -2.44 -24.68
CA LEU A 97 2.57 -1.83 -23.54
C LEU A 97 2.40 -2.86 -22.44
N LYS A 98 2.76 -2.46 -21.25
CA LYS A 98 2.39 -3.19 -20.02
C LYS A 98 1.59 -2.26 -19.14
N ALA A 99 0.46 -2.73 -18.61
CA ALA A 99 -0.39 -1.91 -17.78
C ALA A 99 -0.99 -2.73 -16.64
N ALA A 100 -1.07 -2.10 -15.47
CA ALA A 100 -1.80 -2.63 -14.33
C ALA A 100 -2.65 -1.52 -13.71
N ARG A 101 -3.89 -1.83 -13.36
CA ARG A 101 -4.77 -0.93 -12.61
C ARG A 101 -5.33 -1.65 -11.40
N ALA A 102 -5.26 -1.00 -10.27
CA ALA A 102 -5.91 -1.48 -9.05
C ALA A 102 -6.71 -0.35 -8.39
N THR A 103 -7.75 -0.73 -7.65
CA THR A 103 -8.62 0.17 -6.90
C THR A 103 -8.67 -0.26 -5.44
N CYS A 104 -8.83 0.70 -4.53
CA CYS A 104 -9.12 0.45 -3.13
C CYS A 104 -10.15 1.48 -2.66
N ASP A 105 -11.31 1.01 -2.24
CA ASP A 105 -12.42 1.82 -1.72
C ASP A 105 -12.63 1.65 -0.21
N THR A 106 -11.74 0.94 0.44
CA THR A 106 -11.80 0.60 1.86
C THR A 106 -10.67 1.23 2.66
N ALA A 107 -9.73 1.93 2.00
CA ALA A 107 -8.60 2.57 2.67
C ALA A 107 -8.98 3.85 3.42
N TYR A 108 -10.04 4.53 2.99
CA TYR A 108 -10.58 5.75 3.61
C TYR A 108 -12.10 5.70 3.59
N GLU A 109 -12.74 6.15 4.66
CA GLU A 109 -14.20 6.26 4.71
C GLU A 109 -14.70 7.23 3.63
N GLY A 110 -15.61 6.76 2.77
CA GLY A 110 -16.15 7.54 1.66
C GLY A 110 -15.16 7.83 0.53
N GLY A 111 -13.92 7.37 0.65
CA GLY A 111 -12.87 7.58 -0.34
C GLY A 111 -12.64 6.37 -1.23
N ARG A 112 -12.25 6.62 -2.48
CA ARG A 112 -11.80 5.58 -3.41
C ARG A 112 -10.45 5.97 -4.00
N LEU A 113 -9.51 5.06 -3.93
CA LEU A 113 -8.21 5.17 -4.59
C LEU A 113 -8.23 4.34 -5.87
N ASP A 114 -7.74 4.95 -6.94
CA ASP A 114 -7.46 4.29 -8.20
C ASP A 114 -6.00 4.56 -8.60
N ARG A 115 -5.27 3.53 -8.97
CA ARG A 115 -3.92 3.66 -9.52
C ARG A 115 -3.77 2.85 -10.78
N THR A 116 -3.28 3.50 -11.82
CA THR A 116 -2.88 2.86 -13.07
C THR A 116 -1.39 3.06 -13.26
N VAL A 117 -0.69 1.99 -13.60
CA VAL A 117 0.71 1.98 -13.99
C VAL A 117 0.78 1.51 -15.44
N CYS A 118 1.52 2.25 -16.27
CA CYS A 118 1.80 1.91 -17.67
C CYS A 118 3.31 1.96 -17.93
N LEU A 119 3.80 0.97 -18.67
CA LEU A 119 5.19 0.84 -19.11
C LEU A 119 5.27 0.57 -20.61
#